data_dde4f6f5d7b6fb876476332f1ec58dfc
#
_entry.id   dde4f6f5d7b6fb876476332f1ec58dfc
#
_cell.length_a   1.000
_cell.length_b   1.000
_cell.length_c   1.000
_cell.angle_alpha   90.00
_cell.angle_beta   90.00
_cell.angle_gamma   90.00
#
_symmetry.space_group_name_H-M   'P 1'
#
loop_
_entity.id
_entity.type
_entity.pdbx_description
1 polymer ?
#
loop_
_entity_poly.entity_id
_entity_poly.type
_entity_poly.pdbx_seq_one_letter_code
_entity_poly.pdbx_strand_id
1 'polypeptide(L)'
;MRTKVTMPRWPAWILLGLAAACAYPAVTSPPPTDPALEHYEARGNEPGWSLVIHDNRIDYTGAYGRKKITIPRPDPRPSFNGRRYESKRLTVDVTYSRCNDDMNGRGFEHQVSVTADGQTVRGCGGERRTDWDL
;
A
#
# COMPACT_ATOMS: atom_id res chain seq x y z
N MET A 1 -57.73 63.18 -22.91
CA MET A 1 -56.50 63.59 -22.19
C MET A 1 -55.71 62.31 -21.83
N ARG A 2 -54.61 62.08 -22.53
CA ARG A 2 -53.73 60.93 -22.27
C ARG A 2 -52.53 61.40 -21.42
N THR A 3 -52.46 60.98 -20.19
CA THR A 3 -51.34 61.24 -19.31
C THR A 3 -50.22 60.23 -19.60
N LYS A 4 -49.11 60.72 -20.12
CA LYS A 4 -47.88 59.92 -20.29
C LYS A 4 -47.22 59.75 -18.94
N VAL A 5 -47.19 58.55 -18.45
CA VAL A 5 -46.38 58.19 -17.28
C VAL A 5 -44.95 57.89 -17.74
N THR A 6 -44.03 58.76 -17.35
CA THR A 6 -42.61 58.60 -17.62
C THR A 6 -42.01 57.77 -16.48
N MET A 7 -41.55 56.57 -16.79
CA MET A 7 -40.81 55.74 -15.85
C MET A 7 -39.37 56.26 -15.71
N PRO A 8 -38.85 56.38 -14.50
CA PRO A 8 -37.45 56.72 -14.29
C PRO A 8 -36.55 55.49 -14.62
N ARG A 9 -35.56 55.72 -15.47
CA ARG A 9 -34.51 54.77 -15.79
C ARG A 9 -33.54 54.73 -14.58
N TRP A 10 -33.51 53.61 -13.88
CA TRP A 10 -32.53 53.36 -12.86
C TRP A 10 -31.21 52.84 -13.50
N PRO A 11 -30.06 53.37 -13.13
CA PRO A 11 -28.79 52.85 -13.61
C PRO A 11 -28.52 51.52 -12.93
N ALA A 12 -28.34 50.49 -13.73
CA ALA A 12 -27.89 49.20 -13.25
C ALA A 12 -26.41 49.30 -12.82
N TRP A 13 -26.20 49.35 -11.53
CA TRP A 13 -24.87 49.13 -10.97
C TRP A 13 -24.57 47.65 -11.03
N ILE A 14 -23.73 47.29 -12.01
CA ILE A 14 -23.17 45.93 -12.09
C ILE A 14 -22.13 45.79 -10.98
N LEU A 15 -22.50 45.17 -9.89
CA LEU A 15 -21.55 44.73 -8.87
C LEU A 15 -20.79 43.50 -9.45
N LEU A 16 -19.60 43.77 -10.02
CA LEU A 16 -18.63 42.69 -10.25
C LEU A 16 -18.15 42.20 -8.89
N GLY A 17 -18.75 41.11 -8.42
CA GLY A 17 -18.21 40.34 -7.30
C GLY A 17 -16.95 39.61 -7.76
N LEU A 18 -15.76 40.11 -7.36
CA LEU A 18 -14.54 39.33 -7.43
C LEU A 18 -14.67 38.15 -6.45
N ALA A 19 -15.05 36.97 -6.94
CA ALA A 19 -14.87 35.75 -6.20
C ALA A 19 -13.38 35.41 -6.22
N ALA A 20 -12.65 35.78 -5.18
CA ALA A 20 -11.30 35.30 -4.93
C ALA A 20 -11.40 33.83 -4.57
N ALA A 21 -11.24 32.95 -5.58
CA ALA A 21 -11.07 31.52 -5.36
C ALA A 21 -9.70 31.33 -4.69
N CYS A 22 -9.70 31.15 -3.37
CA CYS A 22 -8.54 30.64 -2.64
C CYS A 22 -8.30 29.20 -3.10
N ALA A 23 -7.50 29.02 -4.14
CA ALA A 23 -6.96 27.72 -4.49
C ALA A 23 -5.94 27.33 -3.40
N TYR A 24 -6.34 26.49 -2.46
CA TYR A 24 -5.41 25.82 -1.56
C TYR A 24 -4.63 24.82 -2.40
N PRO A 25 -3.28 24.92 -2.48
CA PRO A 25 -2.51 23.85 -3.06
C PRO A 25 -2.75 22.61 -2.22
N ALA A 26 -3.27 21.55 -2.82
CA ALA A 26 -3.33 20.24 -2.18
C ALA A 26 -1.89 19.82 -1.90
N VAL A 27 -1.47 19.94 -0.63
CA VAL A 27 -0.20 19.39 -0.18
C VAL A 27 -0.37 17.87 -0.20
N THR A 28 -0.04 17.26 -1.33
CA THR A 28 0.08 15.82 -1.44
C THR A 28 1.37 15.45 -0.73
N SER A 29 1.29 15.26 0.59
CA SER A 29 2.40 14.63 1.32
C SER A 29 2.57 13.23 0.73
N PRO A 30 3.78 12.85 0.26
CA PRO A 30 4.03 11.47 -0.11
C PRO A 30 3.69 10.59 1.10
N PRO A 31 3.12 9.40 0.90
CA PRO A 31 2.87 8.47 1.99
C PRO A 31 4.20 8.25 2.74
N PRO A 32 4.17 8.17 4.09
CA PRO A 32 5.38 7.92 4.85
C PRO A 32 6.04 6.66 4.31
N THR A 33 7.21 6.81 3.74
CA THR A 33 8.05 5.68 3.32
C THR A 33 8.57 5.08 4.61
N ASP A 34 8.04 3.94 5.00
CA ASP A 34 8.57 3.18 6.12
C ASP A 34 9.94 2.62 5.69
N PRO A 35 11.06 3.09 6.27
CA PRO A 35 12.39 2.65 5.88
C PRO A 35 12.61 1.14 6.10
N ALA A 36 11.81 0.50 6.96
CA ALA A 36 11.82 -0.96 7.15
C ALA A 36 11.35 -1.74 5.90
N LEU A 37 10.94 -1.05 4.82
CA LEU A 37 10.44 -1.67 3.60
C LEU A 37 11.34 -1.51 2.38
N GLU A 38 12.43 -0.79 2.50
CA GLU A 38 13.38 -0.65 1.39
C GLU A 38 14.01 -2.00 1.02
N HIS A 39 14.09 -2.92 1.99
CA HIS A 39 14.52 -4.30 1.78
C HIS A 39 13.82 -5.21 2.79
N TYR A 40 12.76 -5.88 2.37
CA TYR A 40 11.97 -6.76 3.23
C TYR A 40 12.08 -8.20 2.76
N GLU A 41 12.41 -9.12 3.65
CA GLU A 41 12.52 -10.55 3.36
C GLU A 41 11.46 -11.36 4.10
N ALA A 42 10.97 -12.40 3.43
CA ALA A 42 10.09 -13.40 4.03
C ALA A 42 10.38 -14.79 3.45
N ARG A 43 10.06 -15.81 4.23
CA ARG A 43 10.28 -17.22 3.86
C ARG A 43 9.28 -18.17 4.51
N GLY A 44 9.15 -19.33 3.94
CA GLY A 44 8.42 -20.46 4.52
C GLY A 44 9.00 -21.79 4.06
N ASN A 45 8.62 -22.87 4.75
CA ASN A 45 9.29 -24.16 4.64
C ASN A 45 8.51 -25.20 3.82
N GLU A 46 7.17 -25.19 3.90
CA GLU A 46 6.32 -26.23 3.31
C GLU A 46 5.22 -25.65 2.38
N PRO A 47 5.40 -25.65 1.07
CA PRO A 47 6.62 -25.91 0.31
C PRO A 47 7.64 -24.78 0.45
N GLY A 48 8.95 -25.07 0.37
CA GLY A 48 10.01 -24.05 0.52
C GLY A 48 9.83 -22.88 -0.45
N TRP A 49 9.76 -21.67 0.11
CA TRP A 49 9.64 -20.42 -0.64
C TRP A 49 10.38 -19.28 0.03
N SER A 50 10.73 -18.28 -0.76
CA SER A 50 11.28 -17.00 -0.30
C SER A 50 10.72 -15.83 -1.10
N LEU A 51 10.70 -14.66 -0.48
CA LEU A 51 10.25 -13.41 -1.08
C LEU A 51 11.16 -12.29 -0.64
N VAL A 52 11.50 -11.41 -1.57
CA VAL A 52 12.22 -10.16 -1.30
C VAL A 52 11.43 -9.01 -1.90
N ILE A 53 11.09 -8.03 -1.08
CA ILE A 53 10.50 -6.76 -1.51
C ILE A 53 11.64 -5.75 -1.57
N HIS A 54 11.90 -5.22 -2.77
CA HIS A 54 12.83 -4.13 -3.05
C HIS A 54 12.07 -2.82 -3.26
N ASP A 55 12.77 -1.73 -3.42
CA ASP A 55 12.17 -0.41 -3.66
C ASP A 55 11.25 -0.37 -4.88
N ASN A 56 11.61 -1.07 -5.94
CA ASN A 56 10.93 -1.02 -7.24
C ASN A 56 10.33 -2.34 -7.72
N ARG A 57 10.60 -3.46 -7.05
CA ARG A 57 10.14 -4.79 -7.47
C ARG A 57 9.94 -5.73 -6.29
N ILE A 58 9.21 -6.79 -6.55
CA ILE A 58 9.06 -7.93 -5.65
C ILE A 58 9.53 -9.19 -6.39
N ASP A 59 10.47 -9.92 -5.77
CA ASP A 59 10.97 -11.20 -6.25
C ASP A 59 10.42 -12.32 -5.37
N TYR A 60 9.75 -13.28 -5.97
CA TYR A 60 9.24 -14.48 -5.31
C TYR A 60 9.87 -15.73 -5.91
N THR A 61 10.34 -16.62 -5.05
CA THR A 61 10.83 -17.94 -5.42
C THR A 61 10.07 -18.99 -4.61
N GLY A 62 9.37 -19.89 -5.27
CA GLY A 62 8.55 -20.92 -4.63
C GLY A 62 8.86 -22.32 -5.15
N ALA A 63 8.16 -23.31 -4.60
CA ALA A 63 8.29 -24.72 -4.97
C ALA A 63 9.76 -25.20 -4.96
N TYR A 64 10.49 -24.89 -3.88
CA TYR A 64 11.91 -25.23 -3.72
C TYR A 64 12.79 -24.70 -4.87
N GLY A 65 12.56 -23.45 -5.31
CA GLY A 65 13.32 -22.77 -6.35
C GLY A 65 12.84 -23.00 -7.79
N ARG A 66 11.86 -23.86 -8.01
CA ARG A 66 11.35 -24.18 -9.36
C ARG A 66 10.43 -23.11 -9.94
N LYS A 67 9.78 -22.31 -9.09
CA LYS A 67 8.89 -21.23 -9.50
C LYS A 67 9.51 -19.88 -9.15
N LYS A 68 9.65 -19.01 -10.15
CA LYS A 68 10.19 -17.65 -9.95
C LYS A 68 9.22 -16.65 -10.56
N ILE A 69 8.87 -15.62 -9.80
CA ILE A 69 8.01 -14.52 -10.22
C ILE A 69 8.67 -13.21 -9.78
N THR A 70 8.89 -12.32 -10.73
CA THR A 70 9.31 -10.95 -10.47
C THR A 70 8.24 -10.01 -11.00
N ILE A 71 7.80 -9.09 -10.16
CA ILE A 71 6.82 -8.05 -10.52
C ILE A 71 7.35 -6.67 -10.14
N PRO A 72 6.98 -5.58 -10.86
CA PRO A 72 7.12 -4.25 -10.34
C PRO A 72 6.42 -4.15 -9.00
N ARG A 73 7.01 -3.45 -8.01
CA ARG A 73 6.39 -3.30 -6.68
C ARG A 73 5.14 -2.43 -6.78
N PRO A 74 3.94 -2.97 -6.49
CA PRO A 74 2.75 -2.16 -6.35
C PRO A 74 2.84 -1.29 -5.09
N ASP A 75 2.09 -0.20 -5.05
CA ASP A 75 1.94 0.58 -3.82
C ASP A 75 1.27 -0.29 -2.74
N PRO A 76 1.82 -0.30 -1.52
CA PRO A 76 1.24 -1.06 -0.43
C PRO A 76 -0.12 -0.47 -0.04
N ARG A 77 -1.10 -1.33 0.15
CA ARG A 77 -2.40 -0.96 0.71
C ARG A 77 -2.50 -1.41 2.16
N PRO A 78 -3.10 -0.58 3.06
CA PRO A 78 -3.38 -1.04 4.41
C PRO A 78 -4.25 -2.30 4.38
N SER A 79 -3.92 -3.29 5.18
CA SER A 79 -4.77 -4.42 5.53
C SER A 79 -5.04 -4.37 7.04
N PHE A 80 -5.92 -5.22 7.56
CA PHE A 80 -6.42 -5.13 8.94
C PHE A 80 -5.34 -4.82 10.00
N ASN A 81 -4.25 -5.55 10.02
CA ASN A 81 -3.09 -5.31 10.90
C ASN A 81 -1.80 -5.52 10.11
N GLY A 82 -1.61 -4.70 9.09
CA GLY A 82 -0.45 -4.86 8.23
C GLY A 82 -0.63 -4.17 6.89
N ARG A 83 -0.05 -4.76 5.86
CA ARG A 83 -0.09 -4.23 4.51
C ARG A 83 -0.19 -5.32 3.46
N ARG A 84 -0.76 -4.97 2.32
CA ARG A 84 -0.92 -5.86 1.18
C ARG A 84 -0.31 -5.24 -0.07
N TYR A 85 0.46 -6.03 -0.79
CA TYR A 85 0.90 -5.76 -2.15
C TYR A 85 0.12 -6.65 -3.10
N GLU A 86 -0.51 -6.08 -4.12
CA GLU A 86 -1.42 -6.83 -4.99
C GLU A 86 -1.11 -6.60 -6.46
N SER A 87 -0.89 -7.69 -7.17
CA SER A 87 -0.77 -7.72 -8.63
C SER A 87 -1.55 -8.90 -9.20
N LYS A 88 -1.63 -8.99 -10.53
CA LYS A 88 -2.34 -10.08 -11.20
C LYS A 88 -1.80 -11.47 -10.86
N ARG A 89 -0.48 -11.60 -10.66
CA ARG A 89 0.18 -12.89 -10.44
C ARG A 89 0.60 -13.14 -9.00
N LEU A 90 0.78 -12.07 -8.23
CA LEU A 90 1.35 -12.15 -6.88
C LEU A 90 0.59 -11.21 -5.95
N THR A 91 0.10 -11.78 -4.85
CA THR A 91 -0.44 -11.01 -3.71
C THR A 91 0.36 -11.35 -2.48
N VAL A 92 0.83 -10.34 -1.78
CA VAL A 92 1.62 -10.48 -0.55
C VAL A 92 0.89 -9.79 0.59
N ASP A 93 0.51 -10.53 1.62
CA ASP A 93 -0.05 -10.00 2.86
C ASP A 93 1.00 -10.10 3.97
N VAL A 94 1.39 -8.96 4.50
CA VAL A 94 2.27 -8.85 5.67
C VAL A 94 1.41 -8.45 6.87
N THR A 95 1.33 -9.33 7.87
CA THR A 95 0.59 -9.08 9.11
C THR A 95 1.57 -8.79 10.24
N TYR A 96 1.40 -7.68 10.93
CA TYR A 96 2.26 -7.24 12.05
C TYR A 96 1.92 -8.04 13.30
N SER A 97 2.32 -9.28 13.31
CA SER A 97 2.17 -10.18 14.45
C SER A 97 3.31 -11.17 14.50
N ARG A 98 3.70 -11.52 15.71
CA ARG A 98 4.75 -12.52 15.96
C ARG A 98 4.56 -13.75 15.09
N CYS A 99 5.65 -14.19 14.46
CA CYS A 99 5.73 -15.42 13.69
C CYS A 99 6.89 -16.29 14.21
N ASN A 100 6.64 -17.56 14.40
CA ASN A 100 7.71 -18.52 14.64
C ASN A 100 7.80 -19.48 13.46
N ASP A 101 9.02 -19.65 12.95
CA ASP A 101 9.32 -20.62 11.90
C ASP A 101 8.97 -22.03 12.38
N ASP A 102 8.17 -22.74 11.61
CA ASP A 102 7.62 -24.04 11.96
C ASP A 102 8.64 -25.19 11.98
N MET A 103 9.83 -25.00 11.35
CA MET A 103 10.89 -26.03 11.36
C MET A 103 11.88 -25.89 12.51
N ASN A 104 12.21 -24.66 12.90
CA ASN A 104 13.29 -24.41 13.85
C ASN A 104 12.89 -23.47 15.01
N GLY A 105 11.62 -23.06 15.09
CA GLY A 105 11.10 -22.21 16.16
C GLY A 105 11.62 -20.78 16.20
N ARG A 106 12.35 -20.34 15.17
CA ARG A 106 12.92 -18.99 15.12
C ARG A 106 11.85 -17.92 15.06
N GLY A 107 11.98 -16.88 15.88
CA GLY A 107 11.07 -15.74 15.94
C GLY A 107 11.34 -14.70 14.87
N PHE A 108 10.25 -14.15 14.27
CA PHE A 108 10.25 -13.05 13.31
C PHE A 108 9.11 -12.08 13.61
N GLU A 109 9.24 -10.86 13.14
CA GLU A 109 8.29 -9.79 13.47
C GLU A 109 6.92 -9.95 12.80
N HIS A 110 6.86 -10.58 11.62
CA HIS A 110 5.65 -10.60 10.82
C HIS A 110 5.28 -12.01 10.36
N GLN A 111 3.97 -12.26 10.33
CA GLN A 111 3.41 -13.36 9.55
C GLN A 111 3.23 -12.91 8.11
N VAL A 112 3.55 -13.77 7.16
CA VAL A 112 3.45 -13.45 5.73
C VAL A 112 2.68 -14.54 5.00
N SER A 113 1.70 -14.10 4.21
CA SER A 113 0.96 -14.96 3.28
C SER A 113 1.22 -14.49 1.86
N VAL A 114 1.59 -15.40 0.98
CA VAL A 114 1.85 -15.12 -0.43
C VAL A 114 0.95 -15.96 -1.29
N THR A 115 0.16 -15.32 -2.15
CA THR A 115 -0.61 -16.00 -3.19
C THR A 115 0.08 -15.77 -4.53
N ALA A 116 0.64 -16.83 -5.10
CA ALA A 116 1.38 -16.82 -6.35
C ALA A 116 0.68 -17.70 -7.39
N ASP A 117 0.22 -17.10 -8.50
CA ASP A 117 -0.57 -17.78 -9.53
C ASP A 117 -1.72 -18.65 -8.94
N GLY A 118 -2.45 -18.09 -7.96
CA GLY A 118 -3.59 -18.74 -7.32
C GLY A 118 -3.26 -19.71 -6.18
N GLN A 119 -1.99 -20.01 -5.90
CA GLN A 119 -1.58 -20.85 -4.78
C GLN A 119 -1.08 -20.02 -3.61
N THR A 120 -1.62 -20.25 -2.42
CA THR A 120 -1.26 -19.54 -1.21
C THR A 120 -0.30 -20.34 -0.35
N VAL A 121 0.81 -19.71 0.04
CA VAL A 121 1.80 -20.21 1.00
C VAL A 121 1.92 -19.25 2.17
N ARG A 122 2.37 -19.74 3.31
CA ARG A 122 2.52 -18.98 4.55
C ARG A 122 3.90 -19.16 5.14
N GLY A 123 4.35 -18.17 5.90
CA GLY A 123 5.63 -18.20 6.59
C GLY A 123 5.85 -16.92 7.38
N CYS A 124 7.11 -16.63 7.65
CA CYS A 124 7.56 -15.53 8.48
C CYS A 124 8.38 -14.52 7.67
N GLY A 125 8.35 -13.25 8.10
CA GLY A 125 9.13 -12.18 7.50
C GLY A 125 9.48 -11.08 8.48
N GLY A 126 10.20 -10.09 7.99
CA GLY A 126 10.74 -9.00 8.78
C GLY A 126 11.99 -9.40 9.56
N GLU A 127 12.34 -8.60 10.56
CA GLU A 127 13.55 -8.83 11.34
C GLU A 127 13.47 -10.09 12.20
N ARG A 128 14.63 -10.72 12.37
CA ARG A 128 14.81 -11.86 13.27
C ARG A 128 14.73 -11.39 14.72
N ARG A 129 13.87 -12.04 15.51
CA ARG A 129 13.66 -11.75 16.92
C ARG A 129 14.07 -12.95 17.76
N THR A 130 15.32 -12.96 18.24
CA THR A 130 15.88 -14.06 19.01
C THR A 130 15.21 -14.24 20.38
N ASP A 131 14.65 -13.16 20.93
CA ASP A 131 13.86 -13.15 22.18
C ASP A 131 12.48 -13.83 22.02
N TRP A 132 12.10 -14.19 20.78
CA TRP A 132 10.85 -14.89 20.46
C TRP A 132 11.06 -16.35 20.05
N ASP A 133 12.27 -16.85 20.10
CA ASP A 133 12.54 -18.25 19.77
C ASP A 133 11.79 -19.21 20.73
N LEU A 134 11.36 -20.36 20.19
CA LEU A 134 10.67 -21.44 20.92
C LEU A 134 11.66 -22.49 21.40
#